data_136d316bd1834d62daba0ab3434a8d99
#
_entry.id   136d316bd1834d62daba0ab3434a8d99
#
_cell.length_a   1.000
_cell.length_b   1.000
_cell.length_c   1.000
_cell.angle_alpha   90.00
_cell.angle_beta   90.00
_cell.angle_gamma   90.00
#
_symmetry.space_group_name_H-M   'P 1'
#
loop_
_entity.id
_entity.type
_entity.pdbx_description
1 polymer ?
#
loop_
_entity_poly.entity_id
_entity_poly.type
_entity_poly.pdbx_seq_one_letter_code
_entity_poly.pdbx_strand_id
1 'polypeptide(L)'
;KSLKITEADKYTDVERIKKYKQRYDTPDNPAYTNALKQVNDNIGKSLLELYDTGNMSSLTEVLFIERCLNLLKPGGRMGIVLPEGVLNNPNLQKIREFVESKAKILFITSIPQDVFIASGATVKPSLLFFRKFTEEEANQYNVVVVKAEKEASKKYEANVKLVKGNMELKGKQAPNAEAKKQLKVELRLLEEKIVAETKALIKANFSYSIPIAEVEKAGISSTGSKIENELEPLADE
;
A
#
# COMPACT_ATOMS: atom_id res chain seq x y z
N LYS A 1 2.92 2.28 21.93
CA LYS A 1 1.63 3.01 22.12
C LYS A 1 1.45 3.90 20.90
N SER A 2 0.39 3.71 20.13
CA SER A 2 0.09 4.62 19.02
C SER A 2 -0.30 5.99 19.60
N LEU A 3 0.22 7.05 19.00
CA LEU A 3 -0.19 8.42 19.29
C LEU A 3 -1.69 8.55 18.98
N LYS A 4 -2.44 9.13 19.92
CA LYS A 4 -3.83 9.48 19.70
C LYS A 4 -3.94 10.90 19.20
N ILE A 5 -4.89 11.14 18.32
CA ILE A 5 -5.25 12.47 17.85
C ILE A 5 -5.98 13.21 18.99
N THR A 6 -5.56 14.41 19.27
CA THR A 6 -6.06 15.23 20.37
C THR A 6 -6.53 16.60 19.90
N GLU A 7 -7.18 17.36 20.77
CA GLU A 7 -7.52 18.76 20.51
C GLU A 7 -6.29 19.64 20.21
N ALA A 8 -5.11 19.28 20.76
CA ALA A 8 -3.87 20.00 20.52
C ALA A 8 -3.35 19.86 19.08
N ASP A 9 -3.82 18.86 18.33
CA ASP A 9 -3.48 18.68 16.92
C ASP A 9 -4.23 19.65 15.99
N LYS A 10 -5.22 20.38 16.55
CA LYS A 10 -5.87 21.49 15.86
C LYS A 10 -4.91 22.67 15.78
N TYR A 11 -4.65 23.09 14.56
CA TYR A 11 -3.77 24.20 14.34
C TYR A 11 -4.52 25.53 14.59
N THR A 12 -4.01 26.36 15.53
CA THR A 12 -4.70 27.58 16.00
C THR A 12 -3.97 28.89 15.66
N ASP A 13 -2.79 28.83 15.07
CA ASP A 13 -2.02 30.02 14.65
C ASP A 13 -2.71 30.74 13.48
N VAL A 14 -3.34 31.86 13.79
CA VAL A 14 -4.17 32.64 12.86
C VAL A 14 -3.39 33.12 11.63
N GLU A 15 -2.15 33.60 11.81
CA GLU A 15 -1.33 34.10 10.70
C GLU A 15 -0.93 32.98 9.74
N ARG A 16 -0.56 31.83 10.27
CA ARG A 16 -0.22 30.67 9.43
C ARG A 16 -1.43 30.06 8.76
N ILE A 17 -2.58 30.03 9.45
CA ILE A 17 -3.87 29.61 8.85
C ILE A 17 -4.18 30.47 7.66
N LYS A 18 -4.06 31.80 7.80
CA LYS A 18 -4.30 32.75 6.69
C LYS A 18 -3.38 32.46 5.50
N LYS A 19 -2.07 32.29 5.73
CA LYS A 19 -1.10 31.95 4.69
C LYS A 19 -1.41 30.59 4.03
N TYR A 20 -1.79 29.60 4.83
CA TYR A 20 -2.16 28.29 4.33
C TYR A 20 -3.40 28.36 3.42
N LYS A 21 -4.46 29.07 3.86
CA LYS A 21 -5.67 29.27 3.06
C LYS A 21 -5.36 29.99 1.75
N GLN A 22 -4.60 31.08 1.79
CA GLN A 22 -4.22 31.81 0.58
C GLN A 22 -3.46 30.95 -0.44
N ARG A 23 -2.70 29.96 0.03
CA ARG A 23 -1.88 29.11 -0.82
C ARG A 23 -2.59 27.88 -1.34
N TYR A 24 -3.49 27.30 -0.57
CA TYR A 24 -4.03 25.96 -0.81
C TYR A 24 -5.55 25.89 -0.95
N ASP A 25 -6.30 26.89 -0.45
CA ASP A 25 -7.74 26.93 -0.64
C ASP A 25 -8.07 27.33 -2.07
N THR A 26 -8.96 26.58 -2.69
CA THR A 26 -9.59 26.93 -3.97
C THR A 26 -11.11 26.97 -3.77
N PRO A 27 -11.89 27.59 -4.68
CA PRO A 27 -13.35 27.60 -4.56
C PRO A 27 -13.96 26.22 -4.38
N ASP A 28 -13.40 25.21 -5.06
CA ASP A 28 -13.90 23.84 -5.05
C ASP A 28 -13.25 22.96 -3.97
N ASN A 29 -12.17 23.43 -3.33
CA ASN A 29 -11.45 22.66 -2.32
C ASN A 29 -10.96 23.56 -1.17
N PRO A 30 -11.77 23.76 -0.11
CA PRO A 30 -11.39 24.49 1.08
C PRO A 30 -10.43 23.65 1.95
N ALA A 31 -9.15 23.60 1.55
CA ALA A 31 -8.15 22.68 2.09
C ALA A 31 -7.99 22.77 3.62
N TYR A 32 -8.01 23.98 4.19
CA TYR A 32 -7.94 24.14 5.65
C TYR A 32 -9.17 23.57 6.37
N THR A 33 -10.37 23.86 5.85
CA THR A 33 -11.62 23.36 6.45
C THR A 33 -11.68 21.83 6.39
N ASN A 34 -11.25 21.24 5.27
CA ASN A 34 -11.19 19.80 5.11
C ASN A 34 -10.18 19.16 6.08
N ALA A 35 -8.98 19.75 6.24
CA ALA A 35 -7.99 19.28 7.19
C ALA A 35 -8.48 19.38 8.64
N LEU A 36 -9.12 20.50 9.02
CA LEU A 36 -9.69 20.69 10.35
C LEU A 36 -10.82 19.68 10.63
N LYS A 37 -11.67 19.44 9.65
CA LYS A 37 -12.72 18.41 9.74
C LYS A 37 -12.10 17.03 9.97
N GLN A 38 -11.06 16.66 9.23
CA GLN A 38 -10.37 15.39 9.40
C GLN A 38 -9.81 15.22 10.82
N VAL A 39 -9.24 16.27 11.40
CA VAL A 39 -8.78 16.22 12.80
C VAL A 39 -9.96 16.04 13.75
N ASN A 40 -11.04 16.84 13.61
CA ASN A 40 -12.21 16.80 14.48
C ASN A 40 -12.90 15.42 14.47
N ASP A 41 -13.07 14.84 13.30
CA ASP A 41 -13.77 13.56 13.12
C ASP A 41 -12.95 12.36 13.67
N ASN A 42 -11.67 12.59 13.99
CA ASN A 42 -10.75 11.55 14.42
C ASN A 42 -10.14 11.78 15.82
N ILE A 43 -10.59 12.78 16.56
CA ILE A 43 -10.15 12.99 17.94
C ILE A 43 -10.38 11.73 18.78
N GLY A 44 -9.38 11.32 19.55
CA GLY A 44 -9.38 10.12 20.38
C GLY A 44 -9.00 8.83 19.67
N LYS A 45 -9.00 8.80 18.32
CA LYS A 45 -8.53 7.67 17.52
C LYS A 45 -7.01 7.63 17.45
N SER A 46 -6.48 6.47 17.09
CA SER A 46 -5.06 6.32 16.78
C SER A 46 -4.70 7.07 15.50
N LEU A 47 -3.53 7.71 15.48
CA LEU A 47 -2.98 8.31 14.26
C LEU A 47 -2.88 7.29 13.11
N LEU A 48 -2.64 6.00 13.42
CA LEU A 48 -2.57 4.93 12.43
C LEU A 48 -3.90 4.70 11.71
N GLU A 49 -5.03 5.01 12.34
CA GLU A 49 -6.36 4.87 11.72
C GLU A 49 -6.62 5.87 10.59
N LEU A 50 -5.78 6.90 10.45
CA LEU A 50 -5.82 7.82 9.31
C LEU A 50 -5.17 7.25 8.04
N TYR A 51 -4.52 6.10 8.14
CA TYR A 51 -3.80 5.45 7.05
C TYR A 51 -4.46 4.11 6.70
N ASP A 52 -4.64 3.85 5.43
CA ASP A 52 -5.12 2.56 4.92
C ASP A 52 -4.14 1.43 5.32
N THR A 53 -2.85 1.74 5.29
CA THR A 53 -1.77 0.81 5.68
C THR A 53 -1.57 0.70 7.20
N GLY A 54 -2.17 1.56 8.00
CA GLY A 54 -1.96 1.62 9.45
C GLY A 54 -2.39 0.36 10.20
N ASN A 55 -3.38 -0.38 9.66
CA ASN A 55 -3.79 -1.69 10.17
C ASN A 55 -2.99 -2.86 9.58
N MET A 56 -2.17 -2.61 8.55
CA MET A 56 -1.36 -3.63 7.88
C MET A 56 0.01 -3.73 8.50
N SER A 57 0.60 -2.62 8.88
CA SER A 57 1.91 -2.52 9.51
C SER A 57 2.06 -1.23 10.31
N SER A 58 2.82 -1.30 11.41
CA SER A 58 3.23 -0.13 12.19
C SER A 58 4.65 0.35 11.84
N LEU A 59 5.27 -0.23 10.80
CA LEU A 59 6.59 0.16 10.35
C LEU A 59 6.55 1.56 9.75
N THR A 60 7.46 2.41 10.16
CA THR A 60 7.50 3.82 9.75
C THR A 60 7.65 3.97 8.24
N GLU A 61 8.51 3.17 7.61
CA GLU A 61 8.74 3.16 6.17
C GLU A 61 7.47 2.84 5.39
N VAL A 62 6.63 1.93 5.90
CA VAL A 62 5.35 1.57 5.27
C VAL A 62 4.37 2.75 5.30
N LEU A 63 4.25 3.40 6.47
CA LEU A 63 3.37 4.58 6.62
C LEU A 63 3.84 5.75 5.75
N PHE A 64 5.16 5.91 5.59
CA PHE A 64 5.73 6.92 4.72
C PHE A 64 5.45 6.66 3.24
N ILE A 65 5.42 5.41 2.78
CA ILE A 65 5.01 5.08 1.39
C ILE A 65 3.61 5.65 1.12
N GLU A 66 2.64 5.35 1.98
CA GLU A 66 1.27 5.88 1.83
C GLU A 66 1.25 7.40 1.93
N ARG A 67 1.95 7.99 2.91
CA ARG A 67 2.01 9.44 3.08
C ARG A 67 2.54 10.12 1.83
N CYS A 68 3.60 9.59 1.24
CA CYS A 68 4.19 10.12 0.03
C CYS A 68 3.24 9.98 -1.18
N LEU A 69 2.59 8.81 -1.34
CA LEU A 69 1.58 8.61 -2.36
C LEU A 69 0.43 9.63 -2.27
N ASN A 70 -0.01 9.93 -1.03
CA ASN A 70 -1.07 10.90 -0.79
C ASN A 70 -0.66 12.34 -1.14
N LEU A 71 0.64 12.67 -1.02
CA LEU A 71 1.18 13.99 -1.39
C LEU A 71 1.41 14.17 -2.88
N LEU A 72 1.53 13.09 -3.65
CA LEU A 72 1.71 13.15 -5.10
C LEU A 72 0.42 13.56 -5.79
N LYS A 73 0.55 14.43 -6.80
CA LYS A 73 -0.51 14.67 -7.78
C LYS A 73 -0.74 13.42 -8.64
N PRO A 74 -1.92 13.24 -9.25
CA PRO A 74 -2.11 12.24 -10.29
C PRO A 74 -1.01 12.34 -11.36
N GLY A 75 -0.42 11.22 -11.76
CA GLY A 75 0.74 11.17 -12.66
C GLY A 75 2.09 11.58 -12.06
N GLY A 76 2.12 12.03 -10.80
CA GLY A 76 3.35 12.42 -10.11
C GLY A 76 4.29 11.24 -9.87
N ARG A 77 5.59 11.46 -10.00
CA ARG A 77 6.65 10.46 -9.83
C ARG A 77 7.33 10.60 -8.48
N MET A 78 7.82 9.49 -7.96
CA MET A 78 8.57 9.42 -6.72
C MET A 78 9.65 8.34 -6.79
N GLY A 79 10.81 8.64 -6.23
CA GLY A 79 11.82 7.66 -5.85
C GLY A 79 11.93 7.59 -4.33
N ILE A 80 12.02 6.40 -3.78
CA ILE A 80 12.15 6.17 -2.34
C ILE A 80 13.19 5.08 -2.07
N VAL A 81 14.01 5.32 -1.05
CA VAL A 81 14.92 4.30 -0.50
C VAL A 81 14.18 3.53 0.56
N LEU A 82 14.14 2.22 0.43
CA LEU A 82 13.44 1.32 1.36
C LEU A 82 14.37 0.20 1.81
N PRO A 83 14.21 -0.31 3.03
CA PRO A 83 14.78 -1.62 3.39
C PRO A 83 14.27 -2.68 2.40
N GLU A 84 15.17 -3.54 1.90
CA GLU A 84 14.81 -4.60 0.96
C GLU A 84 13.66 -5.49 1.48
N GLY A 85 13.56 -5.66 2.81
CA GLY A 85 12.48 -6.39 3.45
C GLY A 85 11.07 -5.89 3.11
N VAL A 86 10.90 -4.62 2.73
CA VAL A 86 9.59 -4.10 2.28
C VAL A 86 9.18 -4.76 0.97
N LEU A 87 10.14 -5.04 0.09
CA LEU A 87 9.91 -5.59 -1.24
C LEU A 87 9.84 -7.11 -1.26
N ASN A 88 10.54 -7.81 -0.36
CA ASN A 88 10.67 -9.28 -0.41
C ASN A 88 10.00 -10.03 0.77
N ASN A 89 9.70 -9.37 1.91
CA ASN A 89 9.09 -10.06 3.05
C ASN A 89 7.62 -10.44 2.75
N PRO A 90 7.24 -11.73 2.88
CA PRO A 90 5.85 -12.17 2.66
C PRO A 90 4.84 -11.46 3.54
N ASN A 91 5.19 -11.09 4.77
CA ASN A 91 4.29 -10.39 5.70
C ASN A 91 3.92 -8.97 5.22
N LEU A 92 4.70 -8.39 4.31
CA LEU A 92 4.46 -7.08 3.73
C LEU A 92 3.84 -7.14 2.32
N GLN A 93 3.35 -8.31 1.89
CA GLN A 93 2.70 -8.46 0.59
C GLN A 93 1.53 -7.49 0.41
N LYS A 94 0.69 -7.29 1.44
CA LYS A 94 -0.43 -6.35 1.37
C LYS A 94 0.00 -4.91 1.11
N ILE A 95 1.20 -4.52 1.55
CA ILE A 95 1.76 -3.20 1.31
C ILE A 95 2.16 -3.04 -0.15
N ARG A 96 2.78 -4.06 -0.74
CA ARG A 96 3.12 -4.07 -2.17
C ARG A 96 1.86 -3.98 -3.03
N GLU A 97 0.84 -4.77 -2.70
CA GLU A 97 -0.48 -4.73 -3.35
C GLU A 97 -1.15 -3.35 -3.20
N PHE A 98 -1.02 -2.71 -2.04
CA PHE A 98 -1.50 -1.34 -1.84
C PHE A 98 -0.80 -0.36 -2.78
N VAL A 99 0.52 -0.42 -2.91
CA VAL A 99 1.28 0.44 -3.85
C VAL A 99 0.83 0.18 -5.29
N GLU A 100 0.76 -1.08 -5.71
CA GLU A 100 0.34 -1.48 -7.06
C GLU A 100 -1.11 -1.05 -7.37
N SER A 101 -1.96 -0.91 -6.36
CA SER A 101 -3.34 -0.43 -6.53
C SER A 101 -3.46 1.08 -6.72
N LYS A 102 -2.40 1.83 -6.51
CA LYS A 102 -2.38 3.31 -6.53
C LYS A 102 -1.36 3.88 -7.53
N ALA A 103 -0.37 3.09 -7.92
CA ALA A 103 0.76 3.57 -8.71
C ALA A 103 1.32 2.49 -9.64
N LYS A 104 1.91 2.92 -10.75
CA LYS A 104 2.76 2.06 -11.58
C LYS A 104 4.18 2.09 -11.04
N ILE A 105 4.74 0.93 -10.76
CA ILE A 105 6.15 0.78 -10.45
C ILE A 105 6.91 0.99 -11.76
N LEU A 106 7.84 1.94 -11.75
CA LEU A 106 8.63 2.29 -12.93
C LEU A 106 9.94 1.52 -12.97
N PHE A 107 10.57 1.33 -11.80
CA PHE A 107 11.88 0.71 -11.70
C PHE A 107 12.17 0.29 -10.26
N ILE A 108 12.90 -0.80 -10.09
CA ILE A 108 13.41 -1.28 -8.79
C ILE A 108 14.90 -1.56 -8.94
N THR A 109 15.73 -1.01 -8.05
CA THR A 109 17.15 -1.31 -7.98
C THR A 109 17.51 -1.78 -6.58
N SER A 110 18.11 -2.98 -6.48
CA SER A 110 18.78 -3.43 -5.26
C SER A 110 20.17 -2.81 -5.22
N ILE A 111 20.53 -2.21 -4.09
CA ILE A 111 21.85 -1.59 -3.87
C ILE A 111 22.58 -2.30 -2.72
N PRO A 112 23.93 -2.32 -2.71
CA PRO A 112 24.68 -3.06 -1.74
C PRO A 112 24.47 -2.51 -0.32
N GLN A 113 24.57 -3.40 0.65
CA GLN A 113 24.44 -3.07 2.08
C GLN A 113 25.48 -2.05 2.54
N ASP A 114 26.64 -2.04 1.89
CA ASP A 114 27.80 -1.19 2.21
C ASP A 114 27.48 0.30 2.21
N VAL A 115 26.50 0.74 1.43
CA VAL A 115 26.12 2.15 1.27
C VAL A 115 25.80 2.83 2.60
N PHE A 116 25.25 2.12 3.57
CA PHE A 116 24.85 2.68 4.85
C PHE A 116 25.71 2.23 6.05
N ILE A 117 26.65 1.31 5.84
CA ILE A 117 27.51 0.82 6.94
C ILE A 117 28.31 1.96 7.57
N ALA A 118 28.89 2.84 6.76
CA ALA A 118 29.65 4.00 7.24
C ALA A 118 28.78 4.97 8.09
N SER A 119 27.46 4.97 7.91
CA SER A 119 26.51 5.74 8.72
C SER A 119 25.94 4.93 9.89
N GLY A 120 26.40 3.72 10.15
CA GLY A 120 25.97 2.87 11.27
C GLY A 120 24.73 2.03 10.99
N ALA A 121 24.25 1.96 9.75
CA ALA A 121 23.11 1.12 9.39
C ALA A 121 23.57 -0.13 8.61
N THR A 122 23.06 -1.31 9.01
CA THR A 122 23.41 -2.60 8.40
C THR A 122 22.28 -3.20 7.56
N VAL A 123 21.40 -2.37 7.05
CA VAL A 123 20.23 -2.79 6.25
C VAL A 123 20.60 -2.75 4.78
N LYS A 124 20.31 -3.83 4.04
CA LYS A 124 20.38 -3.81 2.57
C LYS A 124 19.23 -2.96 2.04
N PRO A 125 19.53 -1.86 1.31
CA PRO A 125 18.49 -0.97 0.78
C PRO A 125 18.12 -1.36 -0.65
N SER A 126 16.95 -0.88 -1.06
CA SER A 126 16.50 -0.87 -2.45
C SER A 126 15.94 0.50 -2.81
N LEU A 127 16.08 0.88 -4.05
CA LEU A 127 15.45 2.06 -4.62
C LEU A 127 14.17 1.61 -5.33
N LEU A 128 13.05 2.21 -4.97
CA LEU A 128 11.76 2.00 -5.61
C LEU A 128 11.33 3.28 -6.29
N PHE A 129 11.16 3.25 -7.60
CA PHE A 129 10.62 4.34 -8.39
C PHE A 129 9.22 4.00 -8.84
N PHE A 130 8.27 4.90 -8.62
CA PHE A 130 6.90 4.72 -9.05
C PHE A 130 6.26 6.04 -9.48
N ARG A 131 5.17 5.91 -10.23
CA ARG A 131 4.33 7.01 -10.68
C ARG A 131 2.90 6.76 -10.21
N LYS A 132 2.35 7.69 -9.44
CA LYS A 132 0.94 7.63 -9.05
C LYS A 132 0.08 7.55 -10.30
N PHE A 133 -0.96 6.75 -10.27
CA PHE A 133 -1.91 6.67 -11.39
C PHE A 133 -2.41 8.06 -11.77
N THR A 134 -2.58 8.29 -13.07
CA THR A 134 -3.43 9.37 -13.55
C THR A 134 -4.88 9.07 -13.20
N GLU A 135 -5.78 10.04 -13.31
CA GLU A 135 -7.21 9.82 -13.09
C GLU A 135 -7.77 8.76 -14.04
N GLU A 136 -7.33 8.76 -15.29
CA GLU A 136 -7.71 7.77 -16.30
C GLU A 136 -7.23 6.37 -15.93
N GLU A 137 -5.96 6.25 -15.52
CA GLU A 137 -5.39 4.96 -15.09
C GLU A 137 -6.07 4.43 -13.83
N ALA A 138 -6.37 5.30 -12.86
CA ALA A 138 -7.12 4.91 -11.66
C ALA A 138 -8.52 4.40 -12.00
N ASN A 139 -9.20 5.07 -12.93
CA ASN A 139 -10.52 4.64 -13.42
C ASN A 139 -10.43 3.30 -14.16
N GLN A 140 -9.44 3.13 -15.05
CA GLN A 140 -9.20 1.87 -15.76
C GLN A 140 -8.91 0.73 -14.79
N TYR A 141 -8.04 0.96 -13.80
CA TYR A 141 -7.73 -0.02 -12.76
C TYR A 141 -8.98 -0.43 -11.98
N ASN A 142 -9.79 0.54 -11.54
CA ASN A 142 -11.03 0.28 -10.81
C ASN A 142 -12.03 -0.55 -11.64
N VAL A 143 -12.17 -0.27 -12.92
CA VAL A 143 -13.01 -1.07 -13.84
C VAL A 143 -12.53 -2.52 -13.92
N VAL A 144 -11.21 -2.72 -14.04
CA VAL A 144 -10.60 -4.04 -14.06
C VAL A 144 -10.83 -4.78 -12.74
N VAL A 145 -10.66 -4.10 -11.59
CA VAL A 145 -10.90 -4.69 -10.26
C VAL A 145 -12.35 -5.14 -10.12
N VAL A 146 -13.32 -4.28 -10.40
CA VAL A 146 -14.75 -4.61 -10.28
C VAL A 146 -15.14 -5.78 -11.19
N LYS A 147 -14.61 -5.81 -12.41
CA LYS A 147 -14.85 -6.92 -13.35
C LYS A 147 -14.24 -8.23 -12.82
N ALA A 148 -13.00 -8.18 -12.35
CA ALA A 148 -12.29 -9.34 -11.80
C ALA A 148 -12.98 -9.92 -10.57
N GLU A 149 -13.41 -9.06 -9.62
CA GLU A 149 -14.16 -9.47 -8.44
C GLU A 149 -15.47 -10.14 -8.79
N LYS A 150 -16.21 -9.57 -9.74
CA LYS A 150 -17.48 -10.15 -10.21
C LYS A 150 -17.28 -11.50 -10.88
N GLU A 151 -16.27 -11.64 -11.71
CA GLU A 151 -15.96 -12.87 -12.42
C GLU A 151 -15.50 -13.96 -11.47
N ALA A 152 -14.54 -13.66 -10.58
CA ALA A 152 -14.06 -14.58 -9.57
C ALA A 152 -15.19 -15.02 -8.62
N SER A 153 -16.00 -14.08 -8.13
CA SER A 153 -17.14 -14.40 -7.25
C SER A 153 -18.16 -15.30 -7.95
N LYS A 154 -18.48 -15.05 -9.22
CA LYS A 154 -19.42 -15.85 -10.00
C LYS A 154 -18.92 -17.29 -10.19
N LYS A 155 -17.62 -17.47 -10.40
CA LYS A 155 -17.00 -18.80 -10.58
C LYS A 155 -17.22 -19.71 -9.38
N TYR A 156 -17.20 -19.17 -8.17
CA TYR A 156 -17.35 -19.94 -6.91
C TYR A 156 -18.70 -19.76 -6.24
N GLU A 157 -19.64 -19.03 -6.83
CA GLU A 157 -20.94 -18.66 -6.23
C GLU A 157 -21.73 -19.88 -5.75
N ALA A 158 -21.81 -20.92 -6.58
CA ALA A 158 -22.54 -22.16 -6.25
C ALA A 158 -21.96 -22.84 -5.00
N ASN A 159 -20.64 -22.94 -4.94
CA ASN A 159 -19.94 -23.56 -3.81
C ASN A 159 -20.14 -22.76 -2.52
N VAL A 160 -20.02 -21.43 -2.59
CA VAL A 160 -20.24 -20.53 -1.43
C VAL A 160 -21.68 -20.63 -0.95
N LYS A 161 -22.66 -20.63 -1.85
CA LYS A 161 -24.08 -20.82 -1.52
C LYS A 161 -24.35 -22.16 -0.83
N LEU A 162 -23.76 -23.23 -1.34
CA LEU A 162 -23.89 -24.58 -0.76
C LEU A 162 -23.34 -24.62 0.67
N VAL A 163 -22.12 -24.13 0.89
CA VAL A 163 -21.48 -24.12 2.22
C VAL A 163 -22.26 -23.24 3.19
N LYS A 164 -22.68 -22.06 2.80
CA LYS A 164 -23.50 -21.18 3.62
C LYS A 164 -24.86 -21.80 3.95
N GLY A 165 -25.52 -22.41 2.96
CA GLY A 165 -26.80 -23.12 3.17
C GLY A 165 -26.65 -24.24 4.19
N ASN A 166 -25.58 -25.04 4.11
CA ASN A 166 -25.30 -26.09 5.07
C ASN A 166 -25.04 -25.55 6.49
N MET A 167 -24.44 -24.36 6.62
CA MET A 167 -24.23 -23.71 7.92
C MET A 167 -25.54 -23.20 8.56
N GLU A 168 -26.54 -22.86 7.76
CA GLU A 168 -27.84 -22.30 8.20
C GLU A 168 -28.91 -23.34 8.48
N LEU A 169 -28.66 -24.64 8.22
CA LEU A 169 -29.60 -25.72 8.50
C LEU A 169 -30.00 -25.74 9.99
N LYS A 170 -31.27 -26.00 10.25
CA LYS A 170 -31.88 -25.97 11.59
C LYS A 170 -32.47 -27.32 11.96
N GLY A 171 -32.77 -27.50 13.25
CA GLY A 171 -33.40 -28.69 13.78
C GLY A 171 -32.50 -29.93 13.66
N LYS A 172 -33.07 -31.07 13.24
CA LYS A 172 -32.35 -32.35 13.11
C LYS A 172 -31.24 -32.33 12.03
N GLN A 173 -31.29 -31.39 11.10
CA GLN A 173 -30.30 -31.23 10.03
C GLN A 173 -29.22 -30.21 10.39
N ALA A 174 -29.32 -29.54 11.54
CA ALA A 174 -28.32 -28.59 11.98
C ALA A 174 -26.94 -29.23 12.12
N PRO A 175 -25.87 -28.65 11.57
CA PRO A 175 -24.53 -29.19 11.71
C PRO A 175 -24.09 -29.14 13.19
N ASN A 176 -23.46 -30.21 13.66
CA ASN A 176 -22.85 -30.24 14.99
C ASN A 176 -21.66 -29.29 15.07
N ALA A 177 -21.04 -29.14 16.25
CA ALA A 177 -19.94 -28.22 16.47
C ALA A 177 -18.71 -28.48 15.54
N GLU A 178 -18.40 -29.77 15.33
CA GLU A 178 -17.28 -30.16 14.47
C GLU A 178 -17.59 -29.87 12.97
N ALA A 179 -18.80 -30.21 12.52
CA ALA A 179 -19.23 -29.91 11.16
C ALA A 179 -19.29 -28.38 10.88
N LYS A 180 -19.73 -27.59 11.87
CA LYS A 180 -19.68 -26.11 11.75
C LYS A 180 -18.25 -25.60 11.62
N LYS A 181 -17.31 -26.19 12.35
CA LYS A 181 -15.89 -25.80 12.25
C LYS A 181 -15.33 -26.14 10.86
N GLN A 182 -15.65 -27.34 10.35
CA GLN A 182 -15.25 -27.76 9.00
C GLN A 182 -15.84 -26.84 7.91
N LEU A 183 -17.12 -26.51 7.98
CA LEU A 183 -17.79 -25.60 7.03
C LEU A 183 -17.18 -24.19 7.08
N LYS A 184 -16.77 -23.69 8.25
CA LYS A 184 -16.06 -22.42 8.36
C LYS A 184 -14.69 -22.46 7.67
N VAL A 185 -13.96 -23.55 7.82
CA VAL A 185 -12.67 -23.74 7.14
C VAL A 185 -12.88 -23.81 5.64
N GLU A 186 -13.89 -24.55 5.17
CA GLU A 186 -14.21 -24.66 3.75
C GLU A 186 -14.61 -23.29 3.15
N LEU A 187 -15.45 -22.51 3.84
CA LEU A 187 -15.82 -21.17 3.42
C LEU A 187 -14.60 -20.26 3.29
N ARG A 188 -13.71 -20.29 4.29
CA ARG A 188 -12.46 -19.53 4.27
C ARG A 188 -11.58 -19.91 3.07
N LEU A 189 -11.43 -21.20 2.78
CA LEU A 189 -10.66 -21.67 1.63
C LEU A 189 -11.27 -21.22 0.29
N LEU A 190 -12.61 -21.16 0.20
CA LEU A 190 -13.29 -20.60 -0.97
C LEU A 190 -13.04 -19.10 -1.11
N GLU A 191 -13.12 -18.36 -0.03
CA GLU A 191 -12.81 -16.92 -0.02
C GLU A 191 -11.35 -16.64 -0.42
N GLU A 192 -10.41 -17.45 0.08
CA GLU A 192 -9.00 -17.37 -0.34
C GLU A 192 -8.82 -17.66 -1.84
N LYS A 193 -9.55 -18.63 -2.40
CA LYS A 193 -9.55 -18.92 -3.84
C LYS A 193 -10.13 -17.77 -4.66
N ILE A 194 -11.23 -17.17 -4.22
CA ILE A 194 -11.83 -16.00 -4.87
C ILE A 194 -10.83 -14.85 -4.91
N VAL A 195 -10.16 -14.56 -3.78
CA VAL A 195 -9.14 -13.51 -3.71
C VAL A 195 -7.97 -13.80 -4.65
N ALA A 196 -7.48 -15.04 -4.67
CA ALA A 196 -6.38 -15.44 -5.57
C ALA A 196 -6.75 -15.30 -7.04
N GLU A 197 -7.96 -15.75 -7.43
CA GLU A 197 -8.48 -15.62 -8.78
C GLU A 197 -8.66 -14.15 -9.19
N THR A 198 -9.23 -13.33 -8.31
CA THR A 198 -9.37 -11.89 -8.52
C THR A 198 -8.02 -11.23 -8.82
N LYS A 199 -6.99 -11.54 -8.02
CA LYS A 199 -5.63 -11.02 -8.24
C LYS A 199 -5.04 -11.47 -9.58
N ALA A 200 -5.24 -12.73 -9.95
CA ALA A 200 -4.79 -13.25 -11.23
C ALA A 200 -5.46 -12.54 -12.40
N LEU A 201 -6.76 -12.31 -12.32
CA LEU A 201 -7.54 -11.57 -13.34
C LEU A 201 -7.11 -10.11 -13.43
N ILE A 202 -6.87 -9.44 -12.31
CA ILE A 202 -6.36 -8.06 -12.31
C ILE A 202 -4.99 -8.03 -13.00
N LYS A 203 -4.08 -8.92 -12.62
CA LYS A 203 -2.74 -8.99 -13.22
C LYS A 203 -2.78 -9.27 -14.71
N ALA A 204 -3.70 -10.11 -15.19
CA ALA A 204 -3.86 -10.41 -16.60
C ALA A 204 -4.39 -9.23 -17.41
N ASN A 205 -5.26 -8.39 -16.83
CA ASN A 205 -5.95 -7.30 -17.53
C ASN A 205 -5.32 -5.91 -17.27
N PHE A 206 -4.44 -5.81 -16.29
CA PHE A 206 -3.70 -4.58 -15.98
C PHE A 206 -2.24 -4.93 -15.71
N SER A 207 -1.53 -5.35 -16.75
CA SER A 207 -0.12 -5.74 -16.67
C SER A 207 0.78 -4.72 -17.35
N TYR A 208 2.00 -4.59 -16.81
CA TYR A 208 3.07 -3.79 -17.40
C TYR A 208 4.42 -4.37 -16.96
N SER A 209 5.47 -4.07 -17.71
CA SER A 209 6.81 -4.52 -17.38
C SER A 209 7.40 -3.63 -16.29
N ILE A 210 8.09 -4.25 -15.32
CA ILE A 210 8.82 -3.57 -14.27
C ILE A 210 10.30 -3.90 -14.47
N PRO A 211 11.12 -2.94 -14.93
CA PRO A 211 12.57 -3.12 -14.97
C PRO A 211 13.14 -3.30 -13.57
N ILE A 212 14.03 -4.25 -13.41
CA ILE A 212 14.71 -4.54 -12.14
C ILE A 212 16.21 -4.61 -12.42
N ALA A 213 17.01 -3.93 -11.60
CA ALA A 213 18.44 -4.00 -11.63
C ALA A 213 19.01 -4.32 -10.24
N GLU A 214 20.19 -4.90 -10.21
CA GLU A 214 21.00 -5.06 -9.01
C GLU A 214 22.38 -4.48 -9.30
N VAL A 215 22.88 -3.63 -8.40
CA VAL A 215 24.20 -3.04 -8.48
C VAL A 215 25.06 -3.57 -7.34
N GLU A 216 26.32 -3.85 -7.62
CA GLU A 216 27.31 -4.32 -6.63
C GLU A 216 28.11 -3.17 -6.02
N LYS A 217 28.22 -2.04 -6.74
CA LYS A 217 28.96 -0.86 -6.33
C LYS A 217 28.13 0.40 -6.53
N ALA A 218 27.85 1.09 -5.44
CA ALA A 218 26.99 2.29 -5.44
C ALA A 218 27.74 3.56 -4.99
N GLY A 219 28.99 3.71 -5.43
CA GLY A 219 29.77 4.93 -5.23
C GLY A 219 30.47 5.06 -3.87
N ILE A 220 30.13 4.22 -2.89
CA ILE A 220 30.71 4.27 -1.53
C ILE A 220 30.97 2.86 -1.00
N SER A 221 32.13 2.66 -0.33
CA SER A 221 32.48 1.42 0.35
C SER A 221 31.95 1.37 1.79
N SER A 222 32.02 0.21 2.43
CA SER A 222 31.70 0.02 3.86
C SER A 222 32.52 0.90 4.80
N THR A 223 33.70 1.38 4.37
CA THR A 223 34.55 2.30 5.14
C THR A 223 34.30 3.78 4.82
N GLY A 224 33.35 4.08 3.93
CA GLY A 224 33.03 5.44 3.50
C GLY A 224 33.93 5.99 2.39
N SER A 225 34.79 5.18 1.83
CA SER A 225 35.67 5.58 0.70
C SER A 225 34.90 5.60 -0.62
N LYS A 226 35.26 6.53 -1.51
CA LYS A 226 34.66 6.60 -2.85
C LYS A 226 35.12 5.40 -3.69
N ILE A 227 34.18 4.72 -4.32
CA ILE A 227 34.41 3.59 -5.25
C ILE A 227 33.61 3.83 -6.54
N GLU A 228 33.70 2.89 -7.48
CA GLU A 228 32.89 2.87 -8.69
C GLU A 228 31.37 3.00 -8.38
N ASN A 229 30.65 3.70 -9.24
CA ASN A 229 29.21 3.95 -9.07
C ASN A 229 28.44 3.43 -10.29
N GLU A 230 27.91 2.23 -10.17
CA GLU A 230 27.10 1.58 -11.23
C GLU A 230 25.69 2.18 -11.36
N LEU A 231 25.27 3.05 -10.41
CA LEU A 231 24.00 3.76 -10.51
C LEU A 231 24.01 4.87 -11.56
N GLU A 232 25.19 5.45 -11.88
CA GLU A 232 25.28 6.51 -12.88
C GLU A 232 24.90 6.03 -14.28
N PRO A 233 25.52 4.97 -14.84
CA PRO A 233 25.11 4.46 -16.15
C PRO A 233 23.67 3.93 -16.14
N LEU A 234 23.21 3.36 -15.03
CA LEU A 234 21.85 2.85 -14.91
C LEU A 234 20.78 3.97 -14.94
N ALA A 235 21.14 5.18 -14.54
CA ALA A 235 20.24 6.33 -14.57
C ALA A 235 20.06 6.94 -15.97
N ASP A 236 20.96 6.61 -16.90
CA ASP A 236 20.93 7.11 -18.29
C ASP A 236 20.14 6.18 -19.24
N GLU A 237 19.79 4.97 -18.79
CA GLU A 237 18.95 3.99 -19.50
C GLU A 237 17.45 4.19 -19.21
#